data_cba8d51c11f0759cb22ad239dcfb40d1
#
_entry.id   cba8d51c11f0759cb22ad239dcfb40d1
#
_cell.length_a   1.000
_cell.length_b   1.000
_cell.length_c   1.000
_cell.angle_alpha   90.00
_cell.angle_beta   90.00
_cell.angle_gamma   90.00
#
_symmetry.space_group_name_H-M   'P 1'
#
loop_
_entity.id
_entity.type
_entity.pdbx_description
1 polymer ?
#
loop_
_entity_poly.entity_id
_entity_poly.type
_entity_poly.pdbx_seq_one_letter_code
_entity_poly.pdbx_strand_id
1 'polypeptide(L)'
;GSKLSVMGPQGNGFDLTNIGQGQKALIIGGGIGVPPLVQVAKQLHEQGVEVEVVVGFATKEAVILEEELSQVAHVTVTTDDGTYGTKGYVSTIVDSMDQVFDAIYSCGAPGMLKYVNTKFYDHPRAYISMESRMACGMGACYACVVHLENESQAANKRVCEDGPVFETGTIVM
;
A
#
# COMPACT_ATOMS: atom_id res chain seq x y z
N GLY A 1 21.19 -13.49 21.78
CA GLY A 1 20.31 -12.61 21.03
C GLY A 1 20.20 -11.24 21.67
N SER A 2 20.11 -10.17 20.86
CA SER A 2 19.90 -8.81 21.34
C SER A 2 18.44 -8.62 21.74
N LYS A 3 18.20 -7.79 22.76
CA LYS A 3 16.86 -7.37 23.16
C LYS A 3 16.59 -5.99 22.58
N LEU A 4 15.41 -5.80 21.98
CA LEU A 4 14.92 -4.51 21.52
C LEU A 4 13.72 -4.10 22.36
N SER A 5 13.64 -2.82 22.72
CA SER A 5 12.45 -2.24 23.31
C SER A 5 11.54 -1.78 22.17
N VAL A 6 10.33 -2.32 22.11
CA VAL A 6 9.36 -2.03 21.04
C VAL A 6 8.07 -1.54 21.66
N MET A 7 7.53 -0.46 21.12
CA MET A 7 6.20 0.04 21.43
C MET A 7 5.25 -0.39 20.30
N GLY A 8 4.21 -1.14 20.61
CA GLY A 8 3.23 -1.62 19.64
C GLY A 8 2.30 -2.69 20.20
N PRO A 9 1.31 -3.15 19.42
CA PRO A 9 0.96 -2.68 18.08
C PRO A 9 0.38 -1.25 18.10
N GLN A 10 0.56 -0.50 17.00
CA GLN A 10 0.08 0.86 16.85
C GLN A 10 -0.70 1.00 15.54
N GLY A 11 -1.75 1.83 15.57
CA GLY A 11 -2.56 2.16 14.40
C GLY A 11 -3.38 0.98 13.86
N ASN A 12 -3.90 1.16 12.64
CA ASN A 12 -4.81 0.26 11.96
C ASN A 12 -4.19 -0.21 10.64
N GLY A 13 -4.05 -1.53 10.47
CA GLY A 13 -3.56 -2.16 9.24
C GLY A 13 -4.62 -2.26 8.15
N PHE A 14 -4.27 -2.93 7.05
CA PHE A 14 -5.21 -3.21 5.97
C PHE A 14 -6.36 -4.11 6.45
N ASP A 15 -7.60 -3.73 6.08
CA ASP A 15 -8.77 -4.58 6.29
C ASP A 15 -8.83 -5.67 5.21
N LEU A 16 -8.66 -6.91 5.61
CA LEU A 16 -8.73 -8.10 4.76
C LEU A 16 -9.96 -8.96 5.05
N THR A 17 -10.93 -8.46 5.83
CA THR A 17 -12.06 -9.28 6.31
C THR A 17 -13.20 -9.39 5.30
N ASN A 18 -13.31 -8.44 4.38
CA ASN A 18 -14.42 -8.33 3.44
C ASN A 18 -14.07 -8.79 2.02
N ILE A 19 -13.04 -9.63 1.88
CA ILE A 19 -12.64 -10.22 0.60
C ILE A 19 -12.32 -11.71 0.82
N GLY A 20 -12.65 -12.56 -0.14
CA GLY A 20 -12.48 -14.00 0.01
C GLY A 20 -12.45 -14.76 -1.32
N GLN A 21 -12.69 -16.06 -1.24
CA GLN A 21 -12.53 -17.00 -2.33
C GLN A 21 -13.23 -16.54 -3.63
N GLY A 22 -12.47 -16.59 -4.72
CA GLY A 22 -12.94 -16.24 -6.07
C GLY A 22 -12.97 -14.75 -6.37
N GLN A 23 -12.64 -13.90 -5.41
CA GLN A 23 -12.45 -12.46 -5.62
C GLN A 23 -11.02 -12.13 -6.03
N LYS A 24 -10.82 -10.94 -6.60
CA LYS A 24 -9.53 -10.47 -7.11
C LYS A 24 -9.04 -9.27 -6.33
N ALA A 25 -7.78 -9.29 -5.93
CA ALA A 25 -7.11 -8.17 -5.28
C ALA A 25 -5.92 -7.67 -6.10
N LEU A 26 -5.76 -6.36 -6.15
CA LEU A 26 -4.57 -5.71 -6.70
C LEU A 26 -3.72 -5.15 -5.56
N ILE A 27 -2.45 -5.52 -5.54
CA ILE A 27 -1.45 -4.99 -4.62
C ILE A 27 -0.49 -4.10 -5.40
N ILE A 28 -0.31 -2.85 -4.97
CA ILE A 28 0.59 -1.89 -5.61
C ILE A 28 1.66 -1.46 -4.62
N GLY A 29 2.91 -1.83 -4.87
CA GLY A 29 4.03 -1.58 -3.98
C GLY A 29 5.12 -0.72 -4.60
N GLY A 30 5.83 0.07 -3.78
CA GLY A 30 6.98 0.84 -4.26
C GLY A 30 8.13 0.87 -3.24
N GLY A 31 9.32 0.46 -3.68
CA GLY A 31 10.52 0.48 -2.85
C GLY A 31 10.34 -0.17 -1.49
N ILE A 32 10.61 0.57 -0.42
CA ILE A 32 10.48 0.07 0.98
C ILE A 32 9.03 -0.16 1.42
N GLY A 33 8.03 0.23 0.62
CA GLY A 33 6.64 -0.10 0.87
C GLY A 33 6.25 -1.54 0.51
N VAL A 34 7.11 -2.29 -0.17
CA VAL A 34 6.86 -3.70 -0.56
C VAL A 34 6.83 -4.67 0.63
N PRO A 35 7.73 -4.61 1.63
CA PRO A 35 7.74 -5.55 2.76
C PRO A 35 6.40 -5.75 3.48
N PRO A 36 5.65 -4.71 3.89
CA PRO A 36 4.35 -4.91 4.53
C PRO A 36 3.32 -5.58 3.62
N LEU A 37 3.42 -5.40 2.30
CA LEU A 37 2.49 -5.97 1.32
C LEU A 37 2.69 -7.47 1.11
N VAL A 38 3.87 -8.02 1.42
CA VAL A 38 4.10 -9.49 1.38
C VAL A 38 3.15 -10.22 2.33
N GLN A 39 2.95 -9.69 3.53
CA GLN A 39 2.02 -10.30 4.49
C GLN A 39 0.56 -10.18 4.03
N VAL A 40 0.20 -9.05 3.41
CA VAL A 40 -1.12 -8.86 2.80
C VAL A 40 -1.36 -9.89 1.69
N ALA A 41 -0.40 -10.06 0.77
CA ALA A 41 -0.49 -11.04 -0.31
C ALA A 41 -0.67 -12.48 0.21
N LYS A 42 0.11 -12.88 1.23
CA LYS A 42 0.01 -14.19 1.85
C LYS A 42 -1.36 -14.45 2.47
N GLN A 43 -1.89 -13.50 3.23
CA GLN A 43 -3.21 -13.65 3.87
C GLN A 43 -4.34 -13.70 2.84
N LEU A 44 -4.29 -12.87 1.79
CA LEU A 44 -5.27 -12.91 0.71
C LEU A 44 -5.22 -14.25 -0.04
N HIS A 45 -4.03 -14.75 -0.34
CA HIS A 45 -3.86 -16.06 -0.96
C HIS A 45 -4.42 -17.20 -0.10
N GLU A 46 -4.18 -17.19 1.21
CA GLU A 46 -4.73 -18.17 2.17
C GLU A 46 -6.27 -18.12 2.23
N GLN A 47 -6.88 -16.95 1.97
CA GLN A 47 -8.33 -16.76 1.87
C GLN A 47 -8.91 -17.19 0.51
N GLY A 48 -8.06 -17.64 -0.43
CA GLY A 48 -8.49 -18.06 -1.78
C GLY A 48 -8.78 -16.89 -2.73
N VAL A 49 -8.22 -15.72 -2.44
CA VAL A 49 -8.27 -14.53 -3.31
C VAL A 49 -7.24 -14.68 -4.42
N GLU A 50 -7.60 -14.31 -5.65
CA GLU A 50 -6.67 -14.18 -6.76
C GLU A 50 -5.91 -12.86 -6.62
N VAL A 51 -4.59 -12.94 -6.43
CA VAL A 51 -3.76 -11.76 -6.09
C VAL A 51 -2.88 -11.39 -7.28
N GLU A 52 -3.07 -10.17 -7.79
CA GLU A 52 -2.17 -9.49 -8.72
C GLU A 52 -1.29 -8.49 -7.97
N VAL A 53 0.01 -8.49 -8.24
CA VAL A 53 0.97 -7.60 -7.59
C VAL A 53 1.74 -6.81 -8.64
N VAL A 54 1.74 -5.49 -8.49
CA VAL A 54 2.58 -4.59 -9.29
C VAL A 54 3.51 -3.85 -8.36
N VAL A 55 4.82 -4.05 -8.52
CA VAL A 55 5.83 -3.41 -7.68
C VAL A 55 6.81 -2.59 -8.51
N GLY A 56 7.15 -1.42 -8.00
CA GLY A 56 8.06 -0.47 -8.65
C GLY A 56 9.31 -0.19 -7.82
N PHE A 57 10.45 -0.11 -8.51
CA PHE A 57 11.75 0.19 -7.92
C PHE A 57 12.53 1.14 -8.83
N ALA A 58 13.56 1.78 -8.29
CA ALA A 58 14.42 2.66 -9.09
C ALA A 58 15.25 1.87 -10.12
N THR A 59 15.89 0.78 -9.68
CA THR A 59 16.80 -0.06 -10.48
C THR A 59 16.63 -1.54 -10.11
N LYS A 60 17.25 -2.43 -10.89
CA LYS A 60 17.30 -3.88 -10.60
C LYS A 60 17.85 -4.19 -9.21
N GLU A 61 18.91 -3.49 -8.80
CA GLU A 61 19.58 -3.72 -7.50
C GLU A 61 18.69 -3.37 -6.31
N ALA A 62 17.68 -2.54 -6.54
CA ALA A 62 16.70 -2.14 -5.52
C ALA A 62 15.53 -3.14 -5.39
N VAL A 63 15.40 -4.09 -6.31
CA VAL A 63 14.30 -5.08 -6.28
C VAL A 63 14.45 -6.00 -5.09
N ILE A 64 13.43 -6.09 -4.29
CA ILE A 64 13.37 -6.94 -3.08
C ILE A 64 12.05 -7.72 -3.05
N LEU A 65 12.08 -8.92 -2.45
CA LEU A 65 10.91 -9.74 -2.09
C LEU A 65 10.03 -10.19 -3.28
N GLU A 66 10.55 -10.13 -4.51
CA GLU A 66 9.84 -10.62 -5.70
C GLU A 66 9.58 -12.13 -5.61
N GLU A 67 10.59 -12.90 -5.16
CA GLU A 67 10.48 -14.35 -4.99
C GLU A 67 9.39 -14.72 -3.98
N GLU A 68 9.35 -14.05 -2.83
CA GLU A 68 8.36 -14.27 -1.78
C GLU A 68 6.94 -13.94 -2.24
N LEU A 69 6.77 -12.86 -3.00
CA LEU A 69 5.48 -12.48 -3.57
C LEU A 69 5.03 -13.47 -4.65
N SER A 70 5.96 -13.94 -5.50
CA SER A 70 5.66 -14.87 -6.60
C SER A 70 5.21 -16.24 -6.13
N GLN A 71 5.41 -16.59 -4.86
CA GLN A 71 4.89 -17.83 -4.28
C GLN A 71 3.38 -17.80 -4.05
N VAL A 72 2.78 -16.62 -3.96
CA VAL A 72 1.38 -16.44 -3.54
C VAL A 72 0.57 -15.53 -4.48
N ALA A 73 1.21 -14.94 -5.49
CA ALA A 73 0.59 -13.96 -6.39
C ALA A 73 1.24 -13.99 -7.78
N HIS A 74 0.53 -13.42 -8.77
CA HIS A 74 1.14 -13.03 -10.02
C HIS A 74 1.83 -11.68 -9.87
N VAL A 75 3.16 -11.61 -10.10
CA VAL A 75 3.96 -10.41 -9.83
C VAL A 75 4.47 -9.79 -11.11
N THR A 76 4.24 -8.49 -11.25
CA THR A 76 4.84 -7.66 -12.29
C THR A 76 5.75 -6.62 -11.67
N VAL A 77 7.02 -6.61 -12.08
CA VAL A 77 8.03 -5.66 -11.60
C VAL A 77 8.24 -4.56 -12.63
N THR A 78 8.32 -3.31 -12.17
CA THR A 78 8.76 -2.16 -12.96
C THR A 78 10.03 -1.57 -12.37
N THR A 79 10.90 -1.03 -13.23
CA THR A 79 12.05 -0.22 -12.80
C THR A 79 12.10 1.09 -13.58
N ASP A 80 12.40 2.18 -12.89
CA ASP A 80 12.40 3.52 -13.47
C ASP A 80 13.39 3.62 -14.64
N ASP A 81 14.57 3.01 -14.48
CA ASP A 81 15.64 3.00 -15.48
C ASP A 81 15.47 1.91 -16.56
N GLY A 82 14.59 0.91 -16.35
CA GLY A 82 14.38 -0.22 -17.26
C GLY A 82 15.44 -1.30 -17.19
N THR A 83 16.23 -1.37 -16.11
CA THR A 83 17.28 -2.39 -15.94
C THR A 83 16.71 -3.76 -15.58
N TYR A 84 15.44 -3.83 -15.13
CA TYR A 84 14.74 -5.07 -14.84
C TYR A 84 13.21 -4.90 -14.99
N GLY A 85 12.54 -5.97 -15.41
CA GLY A 85 11.08 -5.97 -15.63
C GLY A 85 10.64 -4.97 -16.70
N THR A 86 9.53 -4.30 -16.48
CA THR A 86 9.03 -3.26 -17.39
C THR A 86 9.63 -1.90 -17.03
N LYS A 87 10.12 -1.16 -18.02
CA LYS A 87 10.60 0.21 -17.82
C LYS A 87 9.46 1.14 -17.48
N GLY A 88 9.61 1.90 -16.40
CA GLY A 88 8.66 2.93 -15.97
C GLY A 88 8.14 2.71 -14.55
N TYR A 89 7.06 3.39 -14.23
CA TYR A 89 6.41 3.34 -12.93
C TYR A 89 5.31 2.28 -12.88
N VAL A 90 4.84 1.94 -11.69
CA VAL A 90 3.70 1.03 -11.49
C VAL A 90 2.46 1.47 -12.28
N SER A 91 2.25 2.77 -12.47
CA SER A 91 1.15 3.33 -13.26
C SER A 91 1.16 2.82 -14.71
N THR A 92 2.34 2.59 -15.31
CA THR A 92 2.47 2.04 -16.67
C THR A 92 1.76 0.69 -16.81
N ILE A 93 1.88 -0.16 -15.81
CA ILE A 93 1.23 -1.48 -15.78
C ILE A 93 -0.23 -1.35 -15.37
N VAL A 94 -0.50 -0.67 -14.26
CA VAL A 94 -1.86 -0.54 -13.70
C VAL A 94 -2.82 0.14 -14.68
N ASP A 95 -2.35 1.10 -15.50
CA ASP A 95 -3.16 1.76 -16.52
C ASP A 95 -3.44 0.89 -17.75
N SER A 96 -2.65 -0.15 -17.97
CA SER A 96 -2.86 -1.13 -19.05
C SER A 96 -3.72 -2.33 -18.63
N MET A 97 -4.09 -2.42 -17.36
CA MET A 97 -4.93 -3.52 -16.86
C MET A 97 -6.41 -3.26 -17.19
N ASP A 98 -7.02 -4.18 -17.93
CA ASP A 98 -8.47 -4.17 -18.21
C ASP A 98 -9.29 -4.91 -17.14
N GLN A 99 -8.63 -5.46 -16.12
CA GLN A 99 -9.27 -6.25 -15.07
C GLN A 99 -9.93 -5.34 -14.02
N VAL A 100 -11.07 -5.81 -13.51
CA VAL A 100 -11.73 -5.22 -12.35
C VAL A 100 -11.27 -5.97 -11.11
N PHE A 101 -10.88 -5.24 -10.08
CA PHE A 101 -10.46 -5.77 -8.80
C PHE A 101 -11.50 -5.49 -7.72
N ASP A 102 -11.69 -6.44 -6.82
CA ASP A 102 -12.61 -6.31 -5.70
C ASP A 102 -12.02 -5.50 -4.54
N ALA A 103 -10.71 -5.50 -4.41
CA ALA A 103 -9.99 -4.70 -3.44
C ALA A 103 -8.59 -4.30 -3.94
N ILE A 104 -8.08 -3.17 -3.44
CA ILE A 104 -6.79 -2.60 -3.82
C ILE A 104 -6.03 -2.21 -2.56
N TYR A 105 -4.78 -2.64 -2.47
CA TYR A 105 -3.90 -2.40 -1.32
C TYR A 105 -2.60 -1.78 -1.79
N SER A 106 -2.19 -0.65 -1.20
CA SER A 106 -0.96 -0.01 -1.65
C SER A 106 -0.12 0.57 -0.53
N CYS A 107 1.21 0.49 -0.72
CA CYS A 107 2.22 1.07 0.17
C CYS A 107 3.46 1.45 -0.63
N GLY A 108 3.99 2.66 -0.44
CA GLY A 108 5.17 3.12 -1.15
C GLY A 108 5.37 4.63 -1.11
N ALA A 109 6.14 5.14 -2.05
CA ALA A 109 6.48 6.56 -2.14
C ALA A 109 5.24 7.46 -2.29
N PRO A 110 5.27 8.69 -1.75
CA PRO A 110 4.12 9.61 -1.78
C PRO A 110 3.55 9.86 -3.19
N GLY A 111 4.41 9.98 -4.20
CA GLY A 111 3.96 10.16 -5.59
C GLY A 111 3.17 8.96 -6.14
N MET A 112 3.59 7.74 -5.77
CA MET A 112 2.85 6.52 -6.12
C MET A 112 1.51 6.45 -5.38
N LEU A 113 1.50 6.74 -4.08
CA LEU A 113 0.26 6.74 -3.29
C LEU A 113 -0.71 7.81 -3.79
N LYS A 114 -0.22 8.98 -4.21
CA LYS A 114 -1.06 10.02 -4.83
C LYS A 114 -1.71 9.52 -6.12
N TYR A 115 -0.96 8.82 -6.98
CA TYR A 115 -1.49 8.19 -8.18
C TYR A 115 -2.60 7.19 -7.82
N VAL A 116 -2.36 6.29 -6.87
CA VAL A 116 -3.35 5.29 -6.42
C VAL A 116 -4.59 5.97 -5.84
N ASN A 117 -4.41 6.97 -4.98
CA ASN A 117 -5.51 7.74 -4.38
C ASN A 117 -6.39 8.41 -5.44
N THR A 118 -5.79 8.94 -6.50
CA THR A 118 -6.52 9.59 -7.59
C THR A 118 -7.22 8.57 -8.50
N LYS A 119 -6.50 7.51 -8.90
CA LYS A 119 -7.01 6.50 -9.84
C LYS A 119 -8.19 5.72 -9.24
N PHE A 120 -8.12 5.41 -7.97
CA PHE A 120 -9.11 4.59 -7.26
C PHE A 120 -9.94 5.39 -6.25
N TYR A 121 -10.12 6.69 -6.52
CA TYR A 121 -10.78 7.64 -5.62
C TYR A 121 -12.17 7.16 -5.16
N ASP A 122 -12.98 6.66 -6.09
CA ASP A 122 -14.36 6.19 -5.83
C ASP A 122 -14.44 4.65 -5.63
N HIS A 123 -13.30 3.96 -5.54
CA HIS A 123 -13.31 2.51 -5.38
C HIS A 123 -13.70 2.13 -3.95
N PRO A 124 -14.70 1.25 -3.74
CA PRO A 124 -15.27 1.00 -2.41
C PRO A 124 -14.32 0.29 -1.43
N ARG A 125 -13.23 -0.31 -1.93
CA ARG A 125 -12.23 -1.05 -1.15
C ARG A 125 -10.83 -0.83 -1.70
N ALA A 126 -10.40 0.41 -1.78
CA ALA A 126 -9.03 0.75 -2.13
C ALA A 126 -8.35 1.48 -0.96
N TYR A 127 -7.17 1.02 -0.61
CA TYR A 127 -6.46 1.42 0.59
C TYR A 127 -5.03 1.85 0.27
N ILE A 128 -4.59 2.92 0.94
CA ILE A 128 -3.22 3.42 0.92
C ILE A 128 -2.63 3.40 2.32
N SER A 129 -1.41 2.89 2.46
CA SER A 129 -0.65 2.93 3.71
C SER A 129 0.30 4.12 3.69
N MET A 130 0.05 5.08 4.57
CA MET A 130 0.79 6.33 4.68
C MET A 130 1.98 6.22 5.61
N GLU A 131 3.04 6.94 5.28
CA GLU A 131 4.16 7.19 6.19
C GLU A 131 4.19 8.65 6.62
N SER A 132 4.57 8.91 7.85
CA SER A 132 4.80 10.25 8.37
C SER A 132 5.92 10.22 9.42
N ARG A 133 6.54 11.39 9.63
CA ARG A 133 7.47 11.53 10.75
C ARG A 133 6.73 11.39 12.06
N MET A 134 7.20 10.45 12.89
CA MET A 134 6.64 10.18 14.20
C MET A 134 7.45 10.89 15.28
N ALA A 135 6.74 11.61 16.19
CA ALA A 135 7.35 12.10 17.42
C ALA A 135 6.96 11.17 18.58
N CYS A 136 5.67 11.11 18.96
CA CYS A 136 5.23 10.25 20.06
C CYS A 136 4.84 8.84 19.61
N GLY A 137 4.33 8.66 18.39
CA GLY A 137 3.83 7.39 17.86
C GLY A 137 2.52 6.87 18.50
N MET A 138 1.92 7.63 19.43
CA MET A 138 0.76 7.21 20.24
C MET A 138 -0.41 8.22 20.18
N GLY A 139 -0.48 9.04 19.16
CA GLY A 139 -1.59 9.97 18.94
C GLY A 139 -1.57 11.26 19.78
N ALA A 140 -0.63 11.47 20.68
CA ALA A 140 -0.68 12.56 21.65
C ALA A 140 -0.13 13.91 21.11
N CYS A 141 0.87 13.90 20.19
CA CYS A 141 1.60 15.11 19.80
C CYS A 141 1.11 15.78 18.51
N TYR A 142 0.24 15.14 17.75
CA TYR A 142 -0.29 15.62 16.45
C TYR A 142 0.79 15.97 15.40
N ALA A 143 1.99 15.38 15.50
CA ALA A 143 3.06 15.61 14.52
C ALA A 143 2.84 14.89 13.18
N CYS A 144 2.05 13.81 13.18
CA CYS A 144 1.82 12.94 12.02
C CYS A 144 0.41 13.09 11.42
N VAL A 145 -0.14 14.30 11.44
CA VAL A 145 -1.50 14.54 10.92
C VAL A 145 -1.54 14.55 9.41
N VAL A 146 -2.66 14.04 8.88
CA VAL A 146 -3.10 14.19 7.49
C VAL A 146 -4.48 14.84 7.49
N HIS A 147 -4.78 15.63 6.47
CA HIS A 147 -6.07 16.31 6.34
C HIS A 147 -7.08 15.41 5.64
N LEU A 148 -8.35 15.51 6.05
CA LEU A 148 -9.44 14.83 5.37
C LEU A 148 -9.86 15.57 4.11
N GLU A 149 -10.19 14.80 3.07
CA GLU A 149 -10.76 15.33 1.83
C GLU A 149 -12.20 15.81 2.09
N ASN A 150 -12.59 16.92 1.46
CA ASN A 150 -13.96 17.46 1.51
C ASN A 150 -14.47 17.85 2.90
N GLU A 151 -13.62 17.92 3.92
CA GLU A 151 -13.99 18.38 5.26
C GLU A 151 -13.38 19.76 5.59
N SER A 152 -13.81 20.34 6.72
CA SER A 152 -13.20 21.59 7.19
C SER A 152 -11.70 21.41 7.46
N GLN A 153 -10.90 22.47 7.27
CA GLN A 153 -9.45 22.43 7.54
C GLN A 153 -9.08 21.98 8.95
N ALA A 154 -10.04 21.90 9.86
CA ALA A 154 -9.84 21.40 11.22
C ALA A 154 -9.98 19.87 11.35
N ALA A 155 -10.51 19.17 10.33
CA ALA A 155 -10.68 17.73 10.36
C ALA A 155 -9.37 17.03 9.96
N ASN A 156 -8.73 16.40 10.94
CA ASN A 156 -7.44 15.74 10.79
C ASN A 156 -7.48 14.31 11.29
N LYS A 157 -6.67 13.45 10.69
CA LYS A 157 -6.36 12.10 11.17
C LYS A 157 -4.88 11.99 11.50
N ARG A 158 -4.54 11.13 12.44
CA ARG A 158 -3.15 10.88 12.86
C ARG A 158 -2.68 9.55 12.27
N VAL A 159 -1.60 9.58 11.50
CA VAL A 159 -1.06 8.37 10.86
C VAL A 159 -0.72 7.28 11.89
N CYS A 160 -0.23 7.65 13.08
CA CYS A 160 0.16 6.70 14.11
C CYS A 160 -1.00 6.04 14.87
N GLU A 161 -2.20 6.62 14.86
CA GLU A 161 -3.35 6.13 15.64
C GLU A 161 -4.55 5.80 14.75
N ASP A 162 -4.94 6.75 13.87
CA ASP A 162 -6.08 6.58 12.96
C ASP A 162 -5.71 5.79 11.70
N GLY A 163 -4.43 5.89 11.26
CA GLY A 163 -3.80 5.14 10.18
C GLY A 163 -2.91 4.01 10.72
N PRO A 164 -1.89 3.59 9.99
CA PRO A 164 -1.35 4.19 8.75
C PRO A 164 -2.20 3.97 7.50
N VAL A 165 -3.16 3.05 7.52
CA VAL A 165 -3.98 2.71 6.37
C VAL A 165 -5.24 3.58 6.33
N PHE A 166 -5.50 4.16 5.15
CA PHE A 166 -6.67 4.97 4.87
C PHE A 166 -7.32 4.50 3.56
N GLU A 167 -8.62 4.68 3.44
CA GLU A 167 -9.32 4.49 2.16
C GLU A 167 -8.93 5.60 1.18
N THR A 168 -8.84 5.26 -0.11
CA THR A 168 -8.63 6.26 -1.16
C THR A 168 -9.77 7.29 -1.17
N GLY A 169 -9.46 8.54 -1.56
CA GLY A 169 -10.44 9.63 -1.57
C GLY A 169 -10.81 10.19 -0.19
N THR A 170 -10.27 9.64 0.91
CA THR A 170 -10.59 10.15 2.26
C THR A 170 -9.59 11.16 2.79
N ILE A 171 -8.35 11.14 2.31
CA ILE A 171 -7.29 12.05 2.75
C ILE A 171 -6.69 12.85 1.60
N VAL A 172 -6.26 14.06 1.90
CA VAL A 172 -5.56 14.93 0.95
C VAL A 172 -4.12 14.44 0.77
N MET A 173 -3.70 14.27 -0.51
CA MET A 173 -2.38 13.77 -0.90
C MET A 173 -1.54 14.84 -1.62
#